data_6d1a2dfa65bffbd3f15b327ec9ec1cc1
#
_entry.id   6d1a2dfa65bffbd3f15b327ec9ec1cc1
#
_cell.length_a   1.000
_cell.length_b   1.000
_cell.length_c   1.000
_cell.angle_alpha   90.00
_cell.angle_beta   90.00
_cell.angle_gamma   90.00
#
_symmetry.space_group_name_H-M   'P 1'
#
loop_
_entity.id
_entity.type
_entity.pdbx_description
1 polymer ?
#
loop_
_entity_poly.entity_id
_entity_poly.type
_entity_poly.pdbx_seq_one_letter_code
_entity_poly.pdbx_strand_id
1 'polypeptide(L)'
;ISASVITCMSLSKTYAMTGWRIGYAAGSSEIIKAMSKIQGQATSCANSIGQKAGIAALLGDQTCVEEMKTSFINRRDLIIELLNDLQGVKCAVPNGAFYAFPDFSAYLNRKGNNKLLKDTFDISEYILDSVQVVTVPGDGFGAPGHIRFSYATNRGIIKEGMNRVKKALNEIEE
;
A
#
# COMPACT_ATOMS: atom_id res chain seq x y z
N ILE A 1 -9.90 1.71 -27.95
CA ILE A 1 -9.66 0.62 -26.98
C ILE A 1 -9.96 -0.69 -27.71
N SER A 2 -9.03 -1.66 -27.69
CA SER A 2 -9.25 -2.99 -28.25
C SER A 2 -10.50 -3.64 -27.66
N ALA A 3 -11.24 -4.40 -28.48
CA ALA A 3 -12.44 -5.12 -28.03
C ALA A 3 -12.18 -6.07 -26.83
N SER A 4 -10.92 -6.46 -26.61
CA SER A 4 -10.50 -7.38 -25.56
C SER A 4 -9.97 -6.69 -24.30
N VAL A 5 -9.99 -5.36 -24.19
CA VAL A 5 -9.44 -4.61 -23.06
C VAL A 5 -10.55 -3.87 -22.32
N ILE A 6 -10.60 -4.06 -21.01
CA ILE A 6 -11.41 -3.25 -20.07
C ILE A 6 -10.46 -2.54 -19.14
N THR A 7 -10.47 -1.22 -19.14
CA THR A 7 -9.72 -0.39 -18.21
C THR A 7 -10.60 -0.07 -17.01
N CYS A 8 -10.20 -0.52 -15.82
CA CYS A 8 -10.88 -0.20 -14.56
C CYS A 8 -10.03 0.78 -13.74
N MET A 9 -10.62 1.88 -13.34
CA MET A 9 -9.96 2.95 -12.59
C MET A 9 -10.73 3.28 -11.32
N SER A 10 -10.00 3.69 -10.28
CA SER A 10 -10.59 4.14 -9.03
C SER A 10 -10.13 5.56 -8.70
N LEU A 11 -11.03 6.37 -8.15
CA LEU A 11 -10.70 7.70 -7.62
C LEU A 11 -10.16 7.64 -6.19
N SER A 12 -10.22 6.46 -5.57
CA SER A 12 -9.89 6.26 -4.14
C SER A 12 -8.51 6.72 -3.76
N LYS A 13 -7.49 6.46 -4.61
CA LYS A 13 -6.09 6.74 -4.28
C LYS A 13 -5.62 8.07 -4.86
N THR A 14 -5.83 8.28 -6.15
CA THR A 14 -5.37 9.49 -6.86
C THR A 14 -5.94 10.78 -6.26
N TYR A 15 -7.20 10.75 -5.82
CA TYR A 15 -7.91 11.94 -5.28
C TYR A 15 -8.20 11.83 -3.77
N ALA A 16 -7.59 10.88 -3.07
CA ALA A 16 -7.85 10.60 -1.66
C ALA A 16 -9.36 10.37 -1.35
N MET A 17 -10.10 9.76 -2.27
CA MET A 17 -11.56 9.59 -2.23
C MET A 17 -11.97 8.17 -1.80
N THR A 18 -11.29 7.57 -0.84
CA THR A 18 -11.58 6.18 -0.41
C THR A 18 -13.00 6.00 0.12
N GLY A 19 -13.50 6.97 0.89
CA GLY A 19 -14.82 6.95 1.48
C GLY A 19 -15.98 7.20 0.49
N TRP A 20 -15.69 7.78 -0.68
CA TRP A 20 -16.70 8.10 -1.69
C TRP A 20 -17.17 6.87 -2.48
N ARG A 21 -16.42 5.79 -2.48
CA ARG A 21 -16.72 4.51 -3.17
C ARG A 21 -17.00 4.68 -4.66
N ILE A 22 -16.13 5.40 -5.37
CA ILE A 22 -16.26 5.74 -6.80
C ILE A 22 -15.09 5.19 -7.60
N GLY A 23 -15.43 4.57 -8.70
CA GLY A 23 -14.54 4.14 -9.77
C GLY A 23 -15.29 4.15 -11.09
N TYR A 24 -14.58 3.88 -12.17
CA TYR A 24 -15.15 3.78 -13.50
C TYR A 24 -14.46 2.72 -14.34
N ALA A 25 -15.17 2.23 -15.36
CA ALA A 25 -14.62 1.32 -16.34
C ALA A 25 -14.81 1.86 -17.75
N ALA A 26 -13.84 1.61 -18.61
CA ALA A 26 -13.89 1.94 -20.04
C ALA A 26 -13.53 0.71 -20.87
N GLY A 27 -14.31 0.44 -21.92
CA GLY A 27 -14.12 -0.73 -22.77
C GLY A 27 -15.04 -0.68 -23.98
N SER A 28 -15.21 -1.83 -24.67
CA SER A 28 -16.15 -1.91 -25.79
C SER A 28 -17.59 -1.63 -25.32
N SER A 29 -18.39 -0.99 -26.16
CA SER A 29 -19.77 -0.62 -25.85
C SER A 29 -20.62 -1.84 -25.46
N GLU A 30 -20.38 -2.99 -26.05
CA GLU A 30 -21.09 -4.23 -25.74
C GLU A 30 -20.83 -4.68 -24.31
N ILE A 31 -19.55 -4.76 -23.90
CA ILE A 31 -19.15 -5.17 -22.55
C ILE A 31 -19.64 -4.16 -21.51
N ILE A 32 -19.46 -2.85 -21.75
CA ILE A 32 -19.90 -1.82 -20.79
C ILE A 32 -21.42 -1.83 -20.61
N LYS A 33 -22.19 -2.07 -21.67
CA LYS A 33 -23.66 -2.27 -21.55
C LYS A 33 -24.03 -3.47 -20.71
N ALA A 34 -23.33 -4.62 -20.90
CA ALA A 34 -23.55 -5.82 -20.08
C ALA A 34 -23.18 -5.58 -18.61
N MET A 35 -22.04 -4.94 -18.32
CA MET A 35 -21.65 -4.54 -16.97
C MET A 35 -22.70 -3.63 -16.31
N SER A 36 -23.18 -2.60 -17.04
CA SER A 36 -24.22 -1.68 -16.54
C SER A 36 -25.53 -2.39 -16.21
N LYS A 37 -25.92 -3.40 -17.01
CA LYS A 37 -27.11 -4.19 -16.75
C LYS A 37 -26.97 -5.00 -15.46
N ILE A 38 -25.83 -5.66 -15.24
CA ILE A 38 -25.55 -6.41 -14.02
C ILE A 38 -25.49 -5.48 -12.81
N GLN A 39 -24.74 -4.37 -12.92
CA GLN A 39 -24.64 -3.36 -11.88
C GLN A 39 -26.02 -2.82 -11.46
N GLY A 40 -26.87 -2.54 -12.44
CA GLY A 40 -28.22 -2.02 -12.20
C GLY A 40 -29.09 -2.97 -11.37
N GLN A 41 -28.92 -4.29 -11.55
CA GLN A 41 -29.65 -5.30 -10.77
C GLN A 41 -29.00 -5.59 -9.40
N ALA A 42 -27.66 -5.49 -9.30
CA ALA A 42 -26.93 -5.83 -8.08
C ALA A 42 -26.98 -4.68 -7.04
N THR A 43 -26.70 -3.45 -7.45
CA THR A 43 -26.52 -2.31 -6.54
C THR A 43 -27.13 -1.01 -7.07
N SER A 44 -27.92 -1.06 -8.14
CA SER A 44 -28.50 0.06 -8.88
C SER A 44 -27.43 0.93 -9.55
N CYS A 45 -26.81 1.86 -8.83
CA CYS A 45 -25.71 2.70 -9.33
C CYS A 45 -24.85 3.22 -8.16
N ALA A 46 -23.72 3.83 -8.50
CA ALA A 46 -22.94 4.60 -7.54
C ALA A 46 -23.76 5.81 -7.04
N ASN A 47 -23.52 6.26 -5.81
CA ASN A 47 -24.26 7.39 -5.25
C ASN A 47 -24.08 8.67 -6.10
N SER A 48 -25.14 9.45 -6.25
CA SER A 48 -25.16 10.63 -7.15
C SER A 48 -24.21 11.75 -6.71
N ILE A 49 -24.02 11.93 -5.40
CA ILE A 49 -23.09 12.93 -4.85
C ILE A 49 -21.66 12.52 -5.22
N GLY A 50 -21.31 11.24 -5.03
CA GLY A 50 -20.01 10.68 -5.41
C GLY A 50 -19.73 10.80 -6.91
N GLN A 51 -20.75 10.57 -7.78
CA GLN A 51 -20.59 10.76 -9.22
C GLN A 51 -20.25 12.21 -9.57
N LYS A 52 -20.94 13.18 -8.95
CA LYS A 52 -20.63 14.61 -9.15
C LYS A 52 -19.26 15.00 -8.62
N ALA A 53 -18.87 14.49 -7.44
CA ALA A 53 -17.53 14.67 -6.90
C ALA A 53 -16.45 14.06 -7.82
N GLY A 54 -16.73 12.88 -8.41
CA GLY A 54 -15.85 12.24 -9.39
C GLY A 54 -15.65 13.07 -10.66
N ILE A 55 -16.70 13.68 -11.17
CA ILE A 55 -16.61 14.60 -12.32
C ILE A 55 -15.72 15.81 -11.96
N ALA A 56 -15.95 16.42 -10.79
CA ALA A 56 -15.13 17.55 -10.33
C ALA A 56 -13.66 17.16 -10.15
N ALA A 57 -13.39 15.96 -9.62
CA ALA A 57 -12.02 15.45 -9.46
C ALA A 57 -11.32 15.26 -10.81
N LEU A 58 -12.02 14.68 -11.81
CA LEU A 58 -11.42 14.37 -13.11
C LEU A 58 -11.26 15.58 -14.02
N LEU A 59 -12.17 16.54 -13.98
CA LEU A 59 -12.22 17.71 -14.88
C LEU A 59 -11.72 19.00 -14.23
N GLY A 60 -11.57 19.02 -12.91
CA GLY A 60 -11.10 20.19 -12.16
C GLY A 60 -9.57 20.33 -12.19
N ASP A 61 -9.07 21.31 -11.46
CA ASP A 61 -7.64 21.55 -11.29
C ASP A 61 -6.93 20.33 -10.68
N GLN A 62 -5.83 19.92 -11.29
CA GLN A 62 -5.03 18.77 -10.89
C GLN A 62 -3.86 19.12 -9.94
N THR A 63 -3.72 20.38 -9.55
CA THR A 63 -2.62 20.86 -8.67
C THR A 63 -2.56 20.05 -7.38
N CYS A 64 -3.70 19.74 -6.77
CA CYS A 64 -3.75 18.92 -5.55
C CYS A 64 -3.18 17.50 -5.73
N VAL A 65 -3.28 16.91 -6.92
CA VAL A 65 -2.70 15.60 -7.24
C VAL A 65 -1.18 15.69 -7.30
N GLU A 66 -0.63 16.72 -7.94
CA GLU A 66 0.83 16.91 -8.03
C GLU A 66 1.45 17.24 -6.68
N GLU A 67 0.77 18.02 -5.83
CA GLU A 67 1.18 18.28 -4.44
C GLU A 67 1.21 16.99 -3.60
N MET A 68 0.15 16.17 -3.68
CA MET A 68 0.11 14.87 -3.01
C MET A 68 1.22 13.95 -3.51
N LYS A 69 1.43 13.86 -4.81
CA LYS A 69 2.49 13.06 -5.43
C LYS A 69 3.87 13.47 -4.92
N THR A 70 4.16 14.77 -4.89
CA THR A 70 5.41 15.31 -4.34
C THR A 70 5.59 14.91 -2.86
N SER A 71 4.53 15.03 -2.07
CA SER A 71 4.53 14.60 -0.67
C SER A 71 4.80 13.10 -0.51
N PHE A 72 4.21 12.25 -1.38
CA PHE A 72 4.44 10.82 -1.37
C PHE A 72 5.85 10.44 -1.82
N ILE A 73 6.43 11.10 -2.80
CA ILE A 73 7.84 10.93 -3.21
C ILE A 73 8.75 11.18 -2.01
N ASN A 74 8.58 12.29 -1.31
CA ASN A 74 9.38 12.64 -0.13
C ASN A 74 9.25 11.62 1.03
N ARG A 75 8.06 11.01 1.19
CA ARG A 75 7.84 9.95 2.20
C ARG A 75 8.44 8.63 1.77
N ARG A 76 8.34 8.30 0.48
CA ARG A 76 8.98 7.12 -0.12
C ARG A 76 10.49 7.17 0.11
N ASP A 77 11.12 8.25 -0.27
CA ASP A 77 12.58 8.38 -0.18
C ASP A 77 13.03 8.27 1.27
N LEU A 78 12.29 8.88 2.21
CA LEU A 78 12.56 8.77 3.64
C LEU A 78 12.45 7.32 4.15
N ILE A 79 11.37 6.60 3.82
CA ILE A 79 11.21 5.23 4.34
C ILE A 79 12.21 4.27 3.72
N ILE A 80 12.57 4.44 2.44
CA ILE A 80 13.59 3.63 1.77
C ILE A 80 14.96 3.85 2.39
N GLU A 81 15.33 5.09 2.69
CA GLU A 81 16.57 5.41 3.43
C GLU A 81 16.60 4.68 4.78
N LEU A 82 15.53 4.84 5.58
CA LEU A 82 15.43 4.25 6.91
C LEU A 82 15.41 2.70 6.89
N LEU A 83 14.78 2.09 5.88
CA LEU A 83 14.77 0.62 5.71
C LEU A 83 16.15 0.10 5.33
N ASN A 84 16.86 0.77 4.42
CA ASN A 84 18.20 0.36 4.00
C ASN A 84 19.28 0.64 5.05
N ASP A 85 19.00 1.45 6.08
CA ASP A 85 19.86 1.64 7.26
C ASP A 85 19.72 0.49 8.30
N LEU A 86 18.72 -0.40 8.14
CA LEU A 86 18.56 -1.57 8.99
C LEU A 86 19.54 -2.67 8.58
N GLN A 87 20.21 -3.28 9.56
CA GLN A 87 21.15 -4.35 9.31
C GLN A 87 20.46 -5.55 8.63
N GLY A 88 21.00 -6.03 7.53
CA GLY A 88 20.48 -7.19 6.81
C GLY A 88 19.18 -6.97 6.02
N VAL A 89 18.65 -5.75 5.99
CA VAL A 89 17.44 -5.39 5.22
C VAL A 89 17.84 -4.72 3.91
N LYS A 90 17.14 -5.07 2.82
CA LYS A 90 17.31 -4.43 1.52
C LYS A 90 15.94 -4.07 0.94
N CYS A 91 15.78 -2.84 0.50
CA CYS A 91 14.56 -2.35 -0.12
C CYS A 91 14.85 -1.63 -1.43
N ALA A 92 14.28 -2.13 -2.52
CA ALA A 92 14.29 -1.42 -3.79
C ALA A 92 13.37 -0.19 -3.74
N VAL A 93 13.72 0.86 -4.49
CA VAL A 93 12.87 2.06 -4.62
C VAL A 93 11.66 1.71 -5.48
N PRO A 94 10.42 1.79 -4.95
CA PRO A 94 9.23 1.53 -5.74
C PRO A 94 8.92 2.67 -6.69
N ASN A 95 8.53 2.34 -7.92
CA ASN A 95 8.16 3.32 -8.95
C ASN A 95 6.72 3.85 -8.79
N GLY A 96 5.93 3.26 -7.90
CA GLY A 96 4.53 3.63 -7.68
C GLY A 96 3.98 3.09 -6.38
N ALA A 97 2.67 3.26 -6.17
CA ALA A 97 1.95 2.94 -4.95
C ALA A 97 2.44 3.76 -3.74
N PHE A 98 2.12 3.30 -2.55
CA PHE A 98 2.55 3.90 -1.26
C PHE A 98 3.05 2.82 -0.29
N TYR A 99 3.65 1.77 -0.86
CA TYR A 99 4.21 0.63 -0.13
C TYR A 99 5.71 0.48 -0.42
N ALA A 100 6.49 0.24 0.63
CA ALA A 100 7.83 -0.31 0.55
C ALA A 100 7.75 -1.83 0.84
N PHE A 101 8.58 -2.63 0.15
CA PHE A 101 8.54 -4.08 0.23
C PHE A 101 9.96 -4.66 0.41
N PRO A 102 10.60 -4.36 1.56
CA PRO A 102 11.95 -4.82 1.88
C PRO A 102 12.05 -6.32 2.10
N ASP A 103 13.25 -6.85 1.83
CA ASP A 103 13.68 -8.20 2.14
C ASP A 103 14.18 -8.26 3.59
N PHE A 104 13.54 -9.10 4.41
CA PHE A 104 13.84 -9.41 5.81
C PHE A 104 14.38 -10.84 5.98
N SER A 105 14.76 -11.52 4.92
CA SER A 105 15.23 -12.92 4.96
C SER A 105 16.39 -13.15 5.94
N ALA A 106 17.20 -12.12 6.21
CA ALA A 106 18.28 -12.18 7.19
C ALA A 106 17.82 -12.45 8.63
N TYR A 107 16.54 -12.28 8.93
CA TYR A 107 15.96 -12.51 10.25
C TYR A 107 15.18 -13.83 10.36
N LEU A 108 15.04 -14.56 9.26
CA LEU A 108 14.45 -15.90 9.28
C LEU A 108 15.35 -16.88 10.02
N ASN A 109 14.73 -17.81 10.75
CA ASN A 109 15.36 -18.82 11.60
C ASN A 109 16.18 -18.25 12.78
N ARG A 110 16.02 -16.96 13.10
CA ARG A 110 16.54 -16.34 14.33
C ARG A 110 15.47 -16.35 15.42
N LYS A 111 15.84 -15.98 16.64
CA LYS A 111 14.91 -15.93 17.79
C LYS A 111 14.57 -14.50 18.19
N GLY A 112 13.26 -14.20 18.24
CA GLY A 112 12.72 -12.99 18.82
C GLY A 112 11.79 -13.34 19.99
N ASN A 113 11.98 -12.76 21.17
CA ASN A 113 11.23 -13.08 22.40
C ASN A 113 11.17 -14.59 22.68
N ASN A 114 12.29 -15.31 22.55
CA ASN A 114 12.42 -16.78 22.70
C ASN A 114 11.59 -17.60 21.69
N LYS A 115 10.96 -16.99 20.69
CA LYS A 115 10.24 -17.66 19.61
C LYS A 115 11.08 -17.69 18.33
N LEU A 116 11.14 -18.85 17.65
CA LEU A 116 11.79 -18.99 16.35
C LEU A 116 10.96 -18.27 15.27
N LEU A 117 11.57 -17.36 14.53
CA LEU A 117 10.96 -16.61 13.43
C LEU A 117 11.09 -17.43 12.14
N LYS A 118 10.09 -18.24 11.81
CA LYS A 118 10.11 -19.21 10.70
C LYS A 118 9.79 -18.60 9.35
N ASP A 119 8.92 -17.58 9.36
CA ASP A 119 8.39 -16.91 8.18
C ASP A 119 8.13 -15.43 8.46
N THR A 120 7.60 -14.69 7.47
CA THR A 120 7.32 -13.27 7.65
C THR A 120 6.07 -13.00 8.50
N PHE A 121 5.22 -13.98 8.75
CA PHE A 121 4.14 -13.86 9.73
C PHE A 121 4.73 -13.76 11.14
N ASP A 122 5.66 -14.66 11.49
CA ASP A 122 6.35 -14.62 12.78
C ASP A 122 7.11 -13.32 13.00
N ILE A 123 7.82 -12.81 11.97
CA ILE A 123 8.54 -11.53 12.06
C ILE A 123 7.56 -10.36 12.23
N SER A 124 6.44 -10.34 11.49
CA SER A 124 5.44 -9.28 11.58
C SER A 124 4.72 -9.29 12.93
N GLU A 125 4.40 -10.46 13.47
CA GLU A 125 3.84 -10.63 14.82
C GLU A 125 4.85 -10.15 15.89
N TYR A 126 6.12 -10.56 15.78
CA TYR A 126 7.18 -10.12 16.68
C TYR A 126 7.33 -8.59 16.71
N ILE A 127 7.34 -7.93 15.54
CA ILE A 127 7.41 -6.46 15.44
C ILE A 127 6.17 -5.81 16.06
N LEU A 128 4.98 -6.37 15.81
CA LEU A 128 3.74 -5.86 16.38
C LEU A 128 3.75 -5.94 17.91
N ASP A 129 4.08 -7.10 18.45
CA ASP A 129 4.04 -7.36 19.90
C ASP A 129 5.11 -6.57 20.64
N SER A 130 6.34 -6.50 20.09
CA SER A 130 7.47 -5.86 20.76
C SER A 130 7.40 -4.34 20.73
N VAL A 131 6.95 -3.75 19.60
CA VAL A 131 7.09 -2.30 19.36
C VAL A 131 5.84 -1.62 18.78
N GLN A 132 4.73 -2.37 18.66
CA GLN A 132 3.42 -1.86 18.19
C GLN A 132 3.48 -1.20 16.81
N VAL A 133 4.23 -1.79 15.89
CA VAL A 133 4.26 -1.40 14.48
C VAL A 133 3.58 -2.46 13.64
N VAL A 134 2.51 -2.09 12.96
CA VAL A 134 1.75 -2.99 12.08
C VAL A 134 2.44 -3.07 10.72
N THR A 135 2.75 -4.28 10.29
CA THR A 135 3.31 -4.60 8.97
C THR A 135 2.48 -5.70 8.30
N VAL A 136 2.75 -5.99 7.04
CA VAL A 136 2.02 -7.04 6.34
C VAL A 136 3.02 -8.08 5.79
N PRO A 137 2.88 -9.37 6.20
CA PRO A 137 3.75 -10.44 5.75
C PRO A 137 3.72 -10.62 4.23
N GLY A 138 4.88 -10.82 3.61
CA GLY A 138 5.03 -11.04 2.18
C GLY A 138 4.61 -12.45 1.74
N ASP A 139 4.67 -13.41 2.64
CA ASP A 139 4.22 -14.79 2.35
C ASP A 139 2.76 -14.81 1.84
N GLY A 140 1.89 -13.94 2.38
CA GLY A 140 0.52 -13.75 1.91
C GLY A 140 0.40 -13.24 0.46
N PHE A 141 1.48 -12.73 -0.11
CA PHE A 141 1.58 -12.27 -1.50
C PHE A 141 2.43 -13.19 -2.37
N GLY A 142 2.84 -14.37 -1.87
CA GLY A 142 3.74 -15.28 -2.56
C GLY A 142 5.19 -14.77 -2.64
N ALA A 143 5.58 -13.89 -1.71
CA ALA A 143 6.93 -13.31 -1.62
C ALA A 143 7.54 -13.60 -0.23
N PRO A 144 7.97 -14.84 0.03
CA PRO A 144 8.59 -15.22 1.29
C PRO A 144 9.83 -14.34 1.56
N GLY A 145 10.07 -14.07 2.84
CA GLY A 145 11.17 -13.21 3.28
C GLY A 145 10.90 -11.71 3.16
N HIS A 146 9.85 -11.27 2.49
CA HIS A 146 9.53 -9.85 2.35
C HIS A 146 8.44 -9.39 3.32
N ILE A 147 8.50 -8.12 3.72
CA ILE A 147 7.48 -7.50 4.59
C ILE A 147 7.04 -6.17 3.98
N ARG A 148 5.73 -5.94 3.89
CA ARG A 148 5.18 -4.71 3.33
C ARG A 148 4.97 -3.65 4.39
N PHE A 149 5.54 -2.47 4.17
CA PHE A 149 5.32 -1.24 4.92
C PHE A 149 4.51 -0.25 4.11
N SER A 150 3.62 0.49 4.77
CA SER A 150 2.90 1.61 4.15
C SER A 150 3.51 2.94 4.57
N TYR A 151 3.77 3.84 3.60
CA TYR A 151 4.17 5.21 3.89
C TYR A 151 3.05 6.25 3.65
N ALA A 152 1.79 5.78 3.64
CA ALA A 152 0.61 6.64 3.55
C ALA A 152 0.29 7.33 4.89
N THR A 153 1.29 7.90 5.55
CA THR A 153 1.18 8.63 6.82
C THR A 153 2.16 9.80 6.85
N ASN A 154 2.20 10.58 7.92
CA ASN A 154 3.13 11.71 8.01
C ASN A 154 4.58 11.27 8.30
N ARG A 155 5.54 12.14 7.97
CA ARG A 155 6.98 11.86 8.11
C ARG A 155 7.42 11.57 9.56
N GLY A 156 6.77 12.19 10.56
CA GLY A 156 7.07 11.97 11.97
C GLY A 156 6.72 10.53 12.39
N ILE A 157 5.55 10.05 12.00
CA ILE A 157 5.11 8.67 12.25
C ILE A 157 6.01 7.66 11.52
N ILE A 158 6.44 7.96 10.28
CA ILE A 158 7.39 7.08 9.56
C ILE A 158 8.69 6.96 10.34
N LYS A 159 9.30 8.07 10.76
CA LYS A 159 10.54 8.07 11.53
C LYS A 159 10.40 7.32 12.86
N GLU A 160 9.34 7.59 13.60
CA GLU A 160 9.08 6.94 14.87
C GLU A 160 8.86 5.43 14.71
N GLY A 161 8.03 5.02 13.75
CA GLY A 161 7.79 3.61 13.46
C GLY A 161 9.08 2.88 13.07
N MET A 162 9.91 3.47 12.20
CA MET A 162 11.17 2.86 11.79
C MET A 162 12.21 2.80 12.92
N ASN A 163 12.25 3.79 13.82
CA ASN A 163 13.09 3.73 15.01
C ASN A 163 12.67 2.58 15.93
N ARG A 164 11.38 2.35 16.11
CA ARG A 164 10.84 1.22 16.88
C ARG A 164 11.20 -0.12 16.24
N VAL A 165 11.03 -0.24 14.91
CA VAL A 165 11.42 -1.44 14.16
C VAL A 165 12.91 -1.71 14.35
N LYS A 166 13.78 -0.69 14.18
CA LYS A 166 15.23 -0.81 14.39
C LYS A 166 15.56 -1.35 15.78
N LYS A 167 14.88 -0.84 16.81
CA LYS A 167 15.04 -1.32 18.18
C LYS A 167 14.67 -2.80 18.31
N ALA A 168 13.49 -3.21 17.80
CA ALA A 168 13.06 -4.60 17.86
C ALA A 168 14.04 -5.54 17.13
N LEU A 169 14.52 -5.16 15.96
CA LEU A 169 15.46 -5.99 15.20
C LEU A 169 16.82 -6.17 15.89
N ASN A 170 17.27 -5.18 16.67
CA ASN A 170 18.51 -5.28 17.44
C ASN A 170 18.38 -6.22 18.67
N GLU A 171 17.17 -6.60 19.06
CA GLU A 171 16.89 -7.53 20.17
C GLU A 171 16.73 -8.98 19.68
N ILE A 172 16.79 -9.22 18.35
CA ILE A 172 16.74 -10.57 17.76
C ILE A 172 18.10 -11.25 17.91
N GLU A 173 18.08 -12.44 18.53
CA GLU A 173 19.25 -13.28 18.73
C GLU A 173 19.61 -14.05 17.44
N GLU A 174 20.89 -14.35 17.25
CA GLU A 174 21.41 -15.15 16.12
C GLU A 174 20.97 -16.62 16.17
#